data_3fffb3b1f804c30aaf31a84d7af1354d
#
_entry.id   3fffb3b1f804c30aaf31a84d7af1354d
#
_cell.length_a   1.000
_cell.length_b   1.000
_cell.length_c   1.000
_cell.angle_alpha   90.00
_cell.angle_beta   90.00
_cell.angle_gamma   90.00
#
_symmetry.space_group_name_H-M   'P 1'
#
loop_
_entity.id
_entity.type
_entity.pdbx_description
1 polymer ?
#
loop_
_entity_poly.entity_id
_entity_poly.type
_entity_poly.pdbx_seq_one_letter_code
_entity_poly.pdbx_strand_id
1 'polypeptide(L)'
;MKHRFRLLVFFLFLSMYTPLFPQTSPSTQTSTVRLALVNVPDELLRPMLPDFQKQTGIRAEIVYAGNDPFGVAREGKADLVISHYGHEGVEPFVTEALGLWPHPVFANQMVLLGPPSDPAHVRDLTDAAEAFRRIAESKSSFVANDGAGAKYLEEILWASAGIQEKGDWYLTLKSEGRRAAQDAAGKQAYVLWGLPPFLRLKRQGPIDLTPLVVGDPILQRIMVSIIVNPKKIEGVHADAAKAFQEFLITPATQARIRAFRYPDFDKQAWWPAGRHNSARE
;
A
#
# COMPACT_ATOMS: atom_id res chain seq x y z
N MET A 1 11.94 -52.38 -93.10
CA MET A 1 12.41 -51.02 -92.85
C MET A 1 11.81 -50.58 -91.54
N LYS A 2 12.63 -50.47 -90.41
CA LYS A 2 12.19 -50.21 -89.07
C LYS A 2 12.68 -48.82 -88.71
N HIS A 3 11.78 -47.81 -88.54
CA HIS A 3 12.11 -46.50 -88.03
C HIS A 3 12.03 -46.53 -86.46
N ARG A 4 13.16 -46.26 -85.84
CA ARG A 4 13.26 -46.08 -84.40
C ARG A 4 13.04 -44.59 -84.08
N PHE A 5 11.96 -44.26 -83.39
CA PHE A 5 11.70 -42.93 -82.81
C PHE A 5 12.43 -42.82 -81.48
N ARG A 6 13.36 -41.87 -81.36
CA ARG A 6 14.01 -41.52 -80.09
C ARG A 6 13.25 -40.39 -79.47
N LEU A 7 12.64 -40.72 -78.31
CA LEU A 7 11.96 -39.72 -77.44
C LEU A 7 13.00 -39.02 -76.59
N LEU A 8 13.17 -37.71 -76.77
CA LEU A 8 14.05 -36.85 -75.94
C LEU A 8 13.21 -36.30 -74.77
N VAL A 9 13.49 -36.75 -73.54
CA VAL A 9 12.83 -36.22 -72.33
C VAL A 9 13.65 -35.05 -71.84
N PHE A 10 13.07 -33.84 -71.92
CA PHE A 10 13.62 -32.64 -71.34
C PHE A 10 13.19 -32.58 -69.84
N PHE A 11 14.14 -32.72 -68.93
CA PHE A 11 13.92 -32.44 -67.52
C PHE A 11 14.01 -30.91 -67.24
N LEU A 12 12.87 -30.28 -67.02
CA LEU A 12 12.83 -28.89 -66.57
C LEU A 12 13.10 -28.88 -65.06
N PHE A 13 14.28 -28.42 -64.64
CA PHE A 13 14.55 -28.12 -63.24
C PHE A 13 13.85 -26.80 -62.84
N LEU A 14 12.68 -26.91 -62.17
CA LEU A 14 12.01 -25.76 -61.56
C LEU A 14 12.69 -25.47 -60.25
N SER A 15 13.58 -24.46 -60.22
CA SER A 15 14.23 -23.96 -59.01
C SER A 15 13.18 -23.19 -58.18
N MET A 16 12.67 -23.81 -57.10
CA MET A 16 11.81 -23.13 -56.15
C MET A 16 12.64 -22.14 -55.30
N TYR A 17 12.62 -20.89 -55.68
CA TYR A 17 13.06 -19.80 -54.79
C TYR A 17 12.03 -19.65 -53.66
N THR A 18 12.32 -20.18 -52.47
CA THR A 18 11.59 -19.82 -51.24
C THR A 18 12.11 -18.46 -50.76
N PRO A 19 11.26 -17.42 -50.66
CA PRO A 19 11.70 -16.17 -50.07
C PRO A 19 11.95 -16.39 -48.57
N LEU A 20 13.19 -16.16 -48.15
CA LEU A 20 13.55 -16.05 -46.74
C LEU A 20 12.88 -14.77 -46.21
N PHE A 21 11.71 -14.91 -45.61
CA PHE A 21 11.19 -13.83 -44.74
C PHE A 21 12.06 -13.75 -43.49
N PRO A 22 12.59 -12.58 -43.13
CA PRO A 22 13.27 -12.44 -41.87
C PRO A 22 12.25 -12.73 -40.77
N GLN A 23 12.47 -13.80 -40.01
CA GLN A 23 11.77 -14.01 -38.74
C GLN A 23 12.23 -12.91 -37.78
N THR A 24 11.46 -11.84 -37.69
CA THR A 24 11.56 -10.92 -36.56
C THR A 24 11.15 -11.72 -35.33
N SER A 25 12.13 -12.19 -34.56
CA SER A 25 11.88 -12.69 -33.23
C SER A 25 11.11 -11.60 -32.47
N PRO A 26 9.95 -11.90 -31.89
CA PRO A 26 9.30 -10.90 -31.04
C PRO A 26 10.29 -10.56 -29.94
N SER A 27 10.72 -9.30 -29.90
CA SER A 27 11.43 -8.78 -28.75
C SER A 27 10.49 -8.98 -27.57
N THR A 28 10.81 -9.90 -26.68
CA THR A 28 10.13 -10.09 -25.40
C THR A 28 10.43 -8.85 -24.53
N GLN A 29 9.83 -7.73 -24.90
CA GLN A 29 9.82 -6.56 -24.06
C GLN A 29 8.99 -6.96 -22.85
N THR A 30 9.66 -7.26 -21.74
CA THR A 30 9.01 -7.60 -20.49
C THR A 30 8.08 -6.44 -20.12
N SER A 31 6.78 -6.68 -20.13
CA SER A 31 5.83 -5.63 -19.78
C SER A 31 6.08 -5.21 -18.33
N THR A 32 5.95 -3.93 -18.06
CA THR A 32 6.22 -3.37 -16.72
C THR A 32 4.96 -2.71 -16.18
N VAL A 33 4.66 -2.91 -14.89
CA VAL A 33 3.67 -2.14 -14.15
C VAL A 33 4.36 -1.14 -13.23
N ARG A 34 3.98 0.13 -13.33
CA ARG A 34 4.52 1.25 -12.56
C ARG A 34 3.61 1.55 -11.37
N LEU A 35 4.16 1.48 -10.16
CA LEU A 35 3.43 1.59 -8.90
C LEU A 35 3.72 2.93 -8.23
N ALA A 36 2.70 3.71 -7.92
CA ALA A 36 2.79 4.88 -7.07
C ALA A 36 2.15 4.58 -5.71
N LEU A 37 2.90 4.77 -4.63
CA LEU A 37 2.52 4.38 -3.28
C LEU A 37 2.43 5.59 -2.36
N VAL A 38 1.41 5.66 -1.50
CA VAL A 38 1.37 6.60 -0.37
C VAL A 38 2.04 5.95 0.83
N ASN A 39 3.17 6.50 1.30
CA ASN A 39 3.83 6.10 2.55
C ASN A 39 3.75 4.60 2.93
N VAL A 40 3.50 3.74 1.94
CA VAL A 40 3.46 2.29 2.13
C VAL A 40 4.90 1.82 2.29
N PRO A 41 5.22 1.03 3.30
CA PRO A 41 6.57 0.55 3.46
C PRO A 41 6.97 -0.35 2.31
N ASP A 42 8.04 0.03 1.67
CA ASP A 42 8.74 -0.78 0.69
C ASP A 42 9.03 -2.19 1.21
N GLU A 43 9.27 -2.29 2.51
CA GLU A 43 9.60 -3.54 3.17
C GLU A 43 8.52 -4.63 3.03
N LEU A 44 7.22 -4.23 2.92
CA LEU A 44 6.14 -5.19 2.66
C LEU A 44 6.11 -5.64 1.21
N LEU A 45 6.18 -4.71 0.26
CA LEU A 45 5.93 -5.00 -1.16
C LEU A 45 7.18 -5.48 -1.91
N ARG A 46 8.35 -4.85 -1.69
CA ARG A 46 9.57 -5.20 -2.43
C ARG A 46 9.91 -6.68 -2.43
N PRO A 47 9.82 -7.41 -1.31
CA PRO A 47 10.10 -8.85 -1.30
C PRO A 47 9.10 -9.70 -2.11
N MET A 48 7.97 -9.12 -2.53
CA MET A 48 6.94 -9.81 -3.30
C MET A 48 7.05 -9.57 -4.81
N LEU A 49 7.75 -8.50 -5.24
CA LEU A 49 7.86 -8.13 -6.65
C LEU A 49 8.53 -9.21 -7.52
N PRO A 50 9.59 -9.91 -7.06
CA PRO A 50 10.18 -11.02 -7.82
C PRO A 50 9.21 -12.18 -8.05
N ASP A 51 8.35 -12.49 -7.06
CA ASP A 51 7.37 -13.56 -7.19
C ASP A 51 6.26 -13.19 -8.17
N PHE A 52 5.82 -11.94 -8.17
CA PHE A 52 4.91 -11.42 -9.18
C PHE A 52 5.49 -11.59 -10.58
N GLN A 53 6.74 -11.15 -10.79
CA GLN A 53 7.42 -11.29 -12.08
C GLN A 53 7.56 -12.75 -12.50
N LYS A 54 7.90 -13.64 -11.57
CA LYS A 54 8.02 -15.09 -11.85
C LYS A 54 6.69 -15.71 -12.27
N GLN A 55 5.57 -15.28 -11.66
CA GLN A 55 4.25 -15.83 -11.94
C GLN A 55 3.63 -15.29 -13.22
N THR A 56 3.89 -14.04 -13.59
CA THR A 56 3.19 -13.34 -14.66
C THR A 56 4.08 -12.99 -15.86
N GLY A 57 5.39 -13.02 -15.71
CA GLY A 57 6.34 -12.47 -16.68
C GLY A 57 6.37 -10.94 -16.72
N ILE A 58 5.56 -10.25 -15.91
CA ILE A 58 5.46 -8.79 -15.83
C ILE A 58 6.40 -8.28 -14.74
N ARG A 59 7.21 -7.27 -15.05
CA ARG A 59 8.02 -6.58 -14.04
C ARG A 59 7.17 -5.56 -13.28
N ALA A 60 7.29 -5.51 -11.96
CA ALA A 60 6.69 -4.44 -11.17
C ALA A 60 7.78 -3.48 -10.67
N GLU A 61 7.51 -2.19 -10.80
CA GLU A 61 8.45 -1.12 -10.41
C GLU A 61 7.75 -0.07 -9.54
N ILE A 62 8.31 0.21 -8.35
CA ILE A 62 7.84 1.30 -7.51
C ILE A 62 8.49 2.59 -8.03
N VAL A 63 7.71 3.38 -8.76
CA VAL A 63 8.16 4.65 -9.37
C VAL A 63 8.01 5.83 -8.41
N TYR A 64 7.17 5.70 -7.40
CA TYR A 64 6.95 6.73 -6.39
C TYR A 64 6.53 6.12 -5.05
N ALA A 65 7.05 6.66 -3.96
CA ALA A 65 6.60 6.37 -2.60
C ALA A 65 6.65 7.68 -1.77
N GLY A 66 5.49 8.29 -1.56
CA GLY A 66 5.42 9.62 -0.91
C GLY A 66 3.97 10.06 -0.64
N ASN A 67 3.79 11.36 -0.42
CA ASN A 67 2.50 11.91 0.00
C ASN A 67 1.52 12.18 -1.16
N ASP A 68 2.02 12.34 -2.40
CA ASP A 68 1.18 12.61 -3.56
C ASP A 68 1.34 11.57 -4.68
N PRO A 69 0.89 10.32 -4.49
CA PRO A 69 0.91 9.32 -5.56
C PRO A 69 -0.09 9.62 -6.68
N PHE A 70 -1.12 10.42 -6.39
CA PHE A 70 -2.16 10.78 -7.36
C PHE A 70 -1.67 11.80 -8.37
N GLY A 71 -0.82 12.77 -7.97
CA GLY A 71 -0.15 13.69 -8.89
C GLY A 71 0.68 12.94 -9.92
N VAL A 72 1.51 11.99 -9.47
CA VAL A 72 2.33 11.13 -10.35
C VAL A 72 1.46 10.33 -11.33
N ALA A 73 0.31 9.80 -10.85
CA ALA A 73 -0.62 9.05 -11.68
C ALA A 73 -1.34 9.94 -12.70
N ARG A 74 -1.73 11.17 -12.35
CA ARG A 74 -2.32 12.16 -13.26
C ARG A 74 -1.40 12.51 -14.42
N GLU A 75 -0.09 12.49 -14.20
CA GLU A 75 0.94 12.73 -15.21
C GLU A 75 1.22 11.50 -16.09
N GLY A 76 0.50 10.39 -15.94
CA GLY A 76 0.72 9.15 -16.70
C GLY A 76 2.02 8.41 -16.35
N LYS A 77 2.65 8.74 -15.22
CA LYS A 77 3.90 8.14 -14.76
C LYS A 77 3.72 6.86 -13.94
N ALA A 78 2.48 6.54 -13.56
CA ALA A 78 2.12 5.31 -12.85
C ALA A 78 0.92 4.62 -13.51
N ASP A 79 0.84 3.31 -13.34
CA ASP A 79 -0.23 2.47 -13.85
C ASP A 79 -1.22 2.08 -12.75
N LEU A 80 -0.74 2.07 -11.49
CA LEU A 80 -1.51 1.69 -10.32
C LEU A 80 -1.08 2.53 -9.12
N VAL A 81 -2.08 3.03 -8.39
CA VAL A 81 -1.89 3.74 -7.12
C VAL A 81 -2.28 2.81 -5.97
N ILE A 82 -1.45 2.77 -4.91
CA ILE A 82 -1.82 2.15 -3.63
C ILE A 82 -1.84 3.23 -2.56
N SER A 83 -3.00 3.43 -1.95
CA SER A 83 -3.24 4.49 -0.97
C SER A 83 -4.17 4.03 0.16
N HIS A 84 -4.21 4.79 1.24
CA HIS A 84 -5.28 4.64 2.21
C HIS A 84 -6.62 5.02 1.55
N TYR A 85 -7.67 4.28 1.84
CA TYR A 85 -9.01 4.57 1.31
C TYR A 85 -9.47 6.00 1.62
N GLY A 86 -9.23 6.49 2.82
CA GLY A 86 -9.58 7.86 3.25
C GLY A 86 -8.51 8.93 2.93
N HIS A 87 -7.61 8.69 1.96
CA HIS A 87 -6.69 9.72 1.50
C HIS A 87 -7.44 10.72 0.60
N GLU A 88 -7.20 12.01 0.79
CA GLU A 88 -7.88 13.10 0.09
C GLU A 88 -7.85 13.00 -1.46
N GLY A 89 -6.82 12.38 -2.01
CA GLY A 89 -6.69 12.19 -3.46
C GLY A 89 -7.54 11.05 -4.02
N VAL A 90 -8.10 10.14 -3.20
CA VAL A 90 -8.86 8.96 -3.69
C VAL A 90 -10.15 9.39 -4.35
N GLU A 91 -10.98 10.15 -3.64
CA GLU A 91 -12.30 10.56 -4.12
C GLU A 91 -12.22 11.38 -5.41
N PRO A 92 -11.42 12.49 -5.50
CA PRO A 92 -11.28 13.24 -6.74
C PRO A 92 -10.77 12.39 -7.91
N PHE A 93 -9.78 11.52 -7.67
CA PHE A 93 -9.18 10.70 -8.72
C PHE A 93 -10.19 9.72 -9.34
N VAL A 94 -11.12 9.20 -8.55
CA VAL A 94 -12.17 8.28 -9.00
C VAL A 94 -13.35 9.04 -9.62
N THR A 95 -13.83 10.12 -9.00
CA THR A 95 -14.97 10.90 -9.49
C THR A 95 -14.68 11.65 -10.79
N GLU A 96 -13.43 12.06 -11.02
CA GLU A 96 -12.94 12.59 -12.29
C GLU A 96 -12.72 11.49 -13.36
N ALA A 97 -12.97 10.23 -13.01
CA ALA A 97 -12.73 9.05 -13.84
C ALA A 97 -11.27 8.86 -14.27
N LEU A 98 -10.30 9.43 -13.55
CA LEU A 98 -8.86 9.24 -13.78
C LEU A 98 -8.37 7.91 -13.23
N GLY A 99 -9.03 7.35 -12.22
CA GLY A 99 -8.84 6.01 -11.69
C GLY A 99 -10.08 5.13 -11.87
N LEU A 100 -9.87 3.83 -11.98
CA LEU A 100 -10.93 2.86 -11.88
C LEU A 100 -11.37 2.70 -10.42
N TRP A 101 -12.44 1.91 -10.18
CA TRP A 101 -12.95 1.71 -8.83
C TRP A 101 -11.89 1.14 -7.89
N PRO A 102 -11.76 1.66 -6.64
CA PRO A 102 -10.77 1.21 -5.68
C PRO A 102 -11.02 -0.22 -5.20
N HIS A 103 -9.98 -1.04 -5.12
CA HIS A 103 -10.05 -2.39 -4.59
C HIS A 103 -9.23 -2.50 -3.29
N PRO A 104 -9.82 -2.93 -2.15
CA PRO A 104 -9.08 -3.24 -0.94
C PRO A 104 -8.04 -4.32 -1.18
N VAL A 105 -6.81 -4.09 -0.75
CA VAL A 105 -5.69 -5.04 -0.96
C VAL A 105 -5.06 -5.52 0.34
N PHE A 106 -4.96 -4.67 1.33
CA PHE A 106 -4.50 -4.97 2.69
C PHE A 106 -4.83 -3.82 3.64
N ALA A 107 -4.52 -3.94 4.91
CA ALA A 107 -4.65 -2.87 5.88
C ALA A 107 -3.37 -2.72 6.71
N ASN A 108 -3.01 -1.49 7.04
CA ASN A 108 -2.09 -1.16 8.11
C ASN A 108 -2.87 -0.63 9.33
N GLN A 109 -2.17 -0.05 10.31
CA GLN A 109 -2.86 0.48 11.46
C GLN A 109 -2.26 1.80 11.96
N MET A 110 -3.11 2.58 12.62
CA MET A 110 -2.73 3.55 13.62
C MET A 110 -2.37 2.84 14.92
N VAL A 111 -1.73 3.53 15.81
CA VAL A 111 -1.33 3.03 17.12
C VAL A 111 -1.36 4.19 18.13
N LEU A 112 -1.82 3.92 19.33
CA LEU A 112 -1.63 4.85 20.42
C LEU A 112 -0.21 4.69 20.93
N LEU A 113 0.59 5.71 20.72
CA LEU A 113 1.94 5.86 21.24
C LEU A 113 1.90 6.61 22.58
N GLY A 114 2.79 6.28 23.47
CA GLY A 114 2.92 7.01 24.73
C GLY A 114 4.30 6.83 25.36
N PRO A 115 4.56 7.55 26.46
CA PRO A 115 5.82 7.43 27.18
C PRO A 115 5.98 6.01 27.77
N PRO A 116 7.21 5.50 27.92
CA PRO A 116 7.44 4.19 28.53
C PRO A 116 6.86 4.03 29.95
N SER A 117 6.71 5.11 30.69
CA SER A 117 6.12 5.17 32.03
C SER A 117 4.63 4.87 32.06
N ASP A 118 3.92 5.11 30.94
CA ASP A 118 2.48 4.86 30.77
C ASP A 118 1.61 5.30 31.97
N PRO A 119 1.56 6.61 32.28
CA PRO A 119 0.88 7.12 33.48
C PRO A 119 -0.63 6.85 33.51
N ALA A 120 -1.28 6.65 32.36
CA ALA A 120 -2.69 6.29 32.22
C ALA A 120 -2.95 4.78 32.27
N HIS A 121 -1.90 3.94 32.36
CA HIS A 121 -2.00 2.47 32.38
C HIS A 121 -2.81 1.89 31.23
N VAL A 122 -2.48 2.32 30.00
CA VAL A 122 -3.19 1.90 28.77
C VAL A 122 -2.49 0.78 27.99
N ARG A 123 -1.30 0.38 28.44
CA ARG A 123 -0.50 -0.65 27.78
C ARG A 123 -1.28 -1.95 27.61
N ASP A 124 -1.20 -2.52 26.41
CA ASP A 124 -1.82 -3.80 26.01
C ASP A 124 -3.35 -3.85 26.13
N LEU A 125 -4.02 -2.69 26.28
CA LEU A 125 -5.46 -2.65 26.08
C LEU A 125 -5.81 -3.02 24.63
N THR A 126 -6.91 -3.74 24.48
CA THR A 126 -7.48 -4.14 23.20
C THR A 126 -8.64 -3.25 22.74
N ASP A 127 -9.01 -2.28 23.56
CA ASP A 127 -10.04 -1.28 23.32
C ASP A 127 -9.38 0.11 23.35
N ALA A 128 -9.31 0.74 22.18
CA ALA A 128 -8.70 2.06 22.03
C ALA A 128 -9.53 3.18 22.67
N ALA A 129 -10.87 3.07 22.68
CA ALA A 129 -11.74 4.04 23.34
C ALA A 129 -11.55 4.01 24.86
N GLU A 130 -11.40 2.81 25.44
CA GLU A 130 -11.05 2.67 26.85
C GLU A 130 -9.71 3.32 27.20
N ALA A 131 -8.70 3.18 26.31
CA ALA A 131 -7.41 3.84 26.49
C ALA A 131 -7.55 5.37 26.51
N PHE A 132 -8.33 5.92 25.58
CA PHE A 132 -8.62 7.36 25.52
C PHE A 132 -9.36 7.85 26.77
N ARG A 133 -10.31 7.06 27.28
CA ARG A 133 -11.02 7.36 28.52
C ARG A 133 -10.05 7.44 29.71
N ARG A 134 -9.15 6.47 29.89
CA ARG A 134 -8.14 6.47 30.96
C ARG A 134 -7.18 7.65 30.89
N ILE A 135 -6.75 8.03 29.67
CA ILE A 135 -5.91 9.22 29.49
C ILE A 135 -6.63 10.47 29.96
N ALA A 136 -7.92 10.65 29.65
CA ALA A 136 -8.71 11.78 30.09
C ALA A 136 -8.93 11.77 31.59
N GLU A 137 -9.29 10.62 32.19
CA GLU A 137 -9.51 10.46 33.62
C GLU A 137 -8.25 10.77 34.48
N SER A 138 -7.09 10.28 33.99
CA SER A 138 -5.80 10.54 34.63
C SER A 138 -5.24 11.94 34.32
N LYS A 139 -5.88 12.67 33.38
CA LYS A 139 -5.38 13.95 32.85
C LYS A 139 -3.94 13.87 32.35
N SER A 140 -3.56 12.70 31.82
CA SER A 140 -2.25 12.47 31.23
C SER A 140 -2.11 13.25 29.96
N SER A 141 -0.95 13.87 29.72
CA SER A 141 -0.72 14.70 28.53
C SER A 141 -0.95 13.93 27.24
N PHE A 142 -1.68 14.53 26.31
CA PHE A 142 -1.95 14.02 24.98
C PHE A 142 -1.67 15.10 23.94
N VAL A 143 -0.88 14.79 22.92
CA VAL A 143 -0.61 15.70 21.79
C VAL A 143 -1.53 15.37 20.63
N ALA A 144 -2.35 16.34 20.24
CA ALA A 144 -3.19 16.24 19.04
C ALA A 144 -2.32 16.10 17.80
N ASN A 145 -2.69 15.15 16.92
CA ASN A 145 -2.03 14.97 15.62
C ASN A 145 -2.93 15.56 14.53
N ASP A 146 -2.57 16.74 14.01
CA ASP A 146 -3.37 17.49 13.03
C ASP A 146 -3.40 16.86 11.62
N GLY A 147 -2.62 15.81 11.35
CA GLY A 147 -2.71 15.06 10.11
C GLY A 147 -4.11 14.47 9.91
N ALA A 148 -4.75 14.78 8.77
CA ALA A 148 -6.18 14.55 8.51
C ALA A 148 -6.69 13.16 8.95
N GLY A 149 -5.96 12.10 8.60
CA GLY A 149 -6.37 10.74 8.96
C GLY A 149 -6.22 10.41 10.45
N ALA A 150 -5.26 11.00 11.17
CA ALA A 150 -5.09 10.83 12.60
C ALA A 150 -6.16 11.62 13.34
N LYS A 151 -6.36 12.87 12.95
CA LYS A 151 -7.37 13.77 13.54
C LYS A 151 -8.77 13.18 13.48
N TYR A 152 -9.18 12.70 12.31
CA TYR A 152 -10.50 12.08 12.14
C TYR A 152 -10.70 10.86 13.07
N LEU A 153 -9.72 9.97 13.15
CA LEU A 153 -9.81 8.80 14.02
C LEU A 153 -9.76 9.20 15.51
N GLU A 154 -8.95 10.19 15.85
CA GLU A 154 -8.85 10.72 17.21
C GLU A 154 -10.19 11.29 17.68
N GLU A 155 -10.90 12.05 16.84
CA GLU A 155 -12.24 12.57 17.14
C GLU A 155 -13.24 11.44 17.41
N ILE A 156 -13.22 10.37 16.62
CA ILE A 156 -14.06 9.18 16.84
C ILE A 156 -13.73 8.53 18.17
N LEU A 157 -12.44 8.37 18.49
CA LEU A 157 -12.01 7.72 19.74
C LEU A 157 -12.39 8.54 20.98
N TRP A 158 -12.23 9.86 20.96
CA TRP A 158 -12.70 10.73 22.05
C TRP A 158 -14.22 10.66 22.22
N ALA A 159 -14.98 10.70 21.12
CA ALA A 159 -16.43 10.55 21.16
C ALA A 159 -16.84 9.18 21.72
N SER A 160 -16.20 8.10 21.29
CA SER A 160 -16.46 6.74 21.77
C SER A 160 -16.07 6.55 23.24
N ALA A 161 -15.07 7.28 23.72
CA ALA A 161 -14.67 7.34 25.14
C ALA A 161 -15.64 8.17 25.98
N GLY A 162 -16.61 8.87 25.37
CA GLY A 162 -17.54 9.78 26.08
C GLY A 162 -16.92 11.12 26.45
N ILE A 163 -15.79 11.49 25.88
CA ILE A 163 -15.05 12.72 26.21
C ILE A 163 -15.40 13.81 25.20
N GLN A 164 -16.22 14.77 25.60
CA GLN A 164 -16.61 15.92 24.81
C GLN A 164 -15.70 17.12 25.02
N GLU A 165 -15.35 17.39 26.28
CA GLU A 165 -14.49 18.50 26.65
C GLU A 165 -13.11 18.00 27.08
N LYS A 166 -12.08 18.65 26.58
CA LYS A 166 -10.68 18.34 26.83
C LYS A 166 -10.06 19.48 27.62
N GLY A 167 -9.36 19.14 28.71
CA GLY A 167 -8.67 20.12 29.57
C GLY A 167 -7.25 20.44 29.08
N ASP A 168 -6.47 21.08 29.95
CA ASP A 168 -5.09 21.51 29.69
C ASP A 168 -4.12 20.36 29.38
N TRP A 169 -4.49 19.13 29.68
CA TRP A 169 -3.74 17.92 29.33
C TRP A 169 -3.77 17.60 27.83
N TYR A 170 -4.73 18.13 27.07
CA TYR A 170 -4.85 17.95 25.64
C TYR A 170 -4.13 19.09 24.91
N LEU A 171 -3.00 18.79 24.29
CA LEU A 171 -2.06 19.77 23.74
C LEU A 171 -2.25 19.93 22.22
N THR A 172 -2.78 21.07 21.81
CA THR A 172 -2.94 21.46 20.40
C THR A 172 -1.73 22.27 19.92
N LEU A 173 -0.72 21.57 19.42
CA LEU A 173 0.56 22.18 19.05
C LEU A 173 0.67 22.53 17.56
N LYS A 174 -0.40 22.35 16.78
CA LYS A 174 -0.44 22.51 15.32
C LYS A 174 0.66 21.69 14.63
N SER A 175 0.85 20.47 15.09
CA SER A 175 1.85 19.55 14.55
C SER A 175 1.20 18.27 14.03
N GLU A 176 1.80 17.66 13.00
CA GLU A 176 1.29 16.46 12.37
C GLU A 176 2.36 15.39 12.20
N GLY A 177 1.95 14.14 12.09
CA GLY A 177 2.77 13.00 11.72
C GLY A 177 4.02 12.87 12.60
N ARG A 178 5.19 12.90 11.97
CA ARG A 178 6.49 12.83 12.66
C ARG A 178 6.64 13.92 13.71
N ARG A 179 6.26 15.15 13.40
CA ARG A 179 6.42 16.28 14.32
C ARG A 179 5.56 16.10 15.57
N ALA A 180 4.31 15.68 15.40
CA ALA A 180 3.43 15.39 16.54
C ALA A 180 4.00 14.29 17.43
N ALA A 181 4.59 13.22 16.86
CA ALA A 181 5.26 12.18 17.63
C ALA A 181 6.50 12.70 18.38
N GLN A 182 7.31 13.57 17.76
CA GLN A 182 8.47 14.18 18.41
C GLN A 182 8.05 15.13 19.55
N ASP A 183 7.00 15.92 19.35
CA ASP A 183 6.44 16.80 20.36
C ASP A 183 5.88 15.97 21.54
N ALA A 184 5.20 14.87 21.28
CA ALA A 184 4.71 13.95 22.29
C ALA A 184 5.87 13.32 23.10
N ALA A 185 6.93 12.87 22.44
CA ALA A 185 8.12 12.36 23.12
C ALA A 185 8.75 13.40 24.05
N GLY A 186 8.94 14.63 23.56
CA GLY A 186 9.50 15.74 24.38
C GLY A 186 8.63 16.17 25.55
N LYS A 187 7.33 15.88 25.50
CA LYS A 187 6.37 16.22 26.56
C LYS A 187 5.94 15.03 27.42
N GLN A 188 6.51 13.86 27.20
CA GLN A 188 6.10 12.61 27.85
C GLN A 188 4.58 12.38 27.72
N ALA A 189 4.06 12.63 26.51
CA ALA A 189 2.63 12.64 26.20
C ALA A 189 2.24 11.45 25.31
N TYR A 190 0.95 11.14 25.29
CA TYR A 190 0.35 10.23 24.32
C TYR A 190 0.14 10.92 22.98
N VAL A 191 0.09 10.14 21.90
CA VAL A 191 -0.23 10.61 20.55
C VAL A 191 -0.75 9.45 19.68
N LEU A 192 -1.72 9.73 18.84
CA LEU A 192 -2.20 8.76 17.82
C LEU A 192 -1.41 8.96 16.51
N TRP A 193 -0.74 7.90 16.04
CA TRP A 193 0.00 7.97 14.77
C TRP A 193 0.08 6.61 14.07
N GLY A 194 0.52 6.59 12.80
CA GLY A 194 0.69 5.36 12.04
C GLY A 194 1.84 4.49 12.56
N LEU A 195 1.60 3.20 12.75
CA LEU A 195 2.63 2.27 13.21
C LEU A 195 3.84 2.19 12.24
N PRO A 196 3.68 1.98 10.92
CA PRO A 196 4.83 1.90 10.01
C PRO A 196 5.71 3.16 9.99
N PRO A 197 5.17 4.37 9.90
CA PRO A 197 6.00 5.58 9.97
C PRO A 197 6.67 5.77 11.34
N PHE A 198 6.04 5.36 12.44
CA PHE A 198 6.65 5.37 13.76
C PHE A 198 7.85 4.42 13.84
N LEU A 199 7.73 3.19 13.36
CA LEU A 199 8.84 2.24 13.34
C LEU A 199 10.02 2.73 12.49
N ARG A 200 9.73 3.40 11.37
CA ARG A 200 10.79 4.07 10.59
C ARG A 200 11.47 5.20 11.35
N LEU A 201 10.70 6.02 12.06
CA LEU A 201 11.27 7.10 12.89
C LEU A 201 12.18 6.53 13.97
N LYS A 202 11.74 5.49 14.67
CA LYS A 202 12.51 4.80 15.71
C LYS A 202 13.85 4.24 15.21
N ARG A 203 13.90 3.73 13.99
CA ARG A 203 15.16 3.25 13.36
C ARG A 203 16.12 4.37 12.97
N GLN A 204 15.65 5.60 12.85
CA GLN A 204 16.50 6.75 12.53
C GLN A 204 17.20 7.36 13.76
N GLY A 205 16.75 7.01 14.95
CA GLY A 205 17.33 7.48 16.21
C GLY A 205 16.41 7.21 17.40
N PRO A 206 16.92 7.44 18.60
CA PRO A 206 16.14 7.22 19.81
C PRO A 206 14.94 8.17 19.87
N ILE A 207 13.79 7.64 20.24
CA ILE A 207 12.58 8.39 20.55
C ILE A 207 11.90 7.76 21.75
N ASP A 208 11.59 8.57 22.76
CA ASP A 208 11.02 8.12 24.02
C ASP A 208 9.49 7.94 23.93
N LEU A 209 9.10 7.11 22.99
CA LEU A 209 7.74 6.65 22.77
C LEU A 209 7.72 5.15 22.54
N THR A 210 6.62 4.52 22.95
CA THR A 210 6.38 3.09 22.69
C THR A 210 4.95 2.87 22.22
N PRO A 211 4.69 1.89 21.34
CA PRO A 211 3.34 1.46 21.00
C PRO A 211 2.67 0.82 22.22
N LEU A 212 1.60 1.41 22.70
CA LEU A 212 0.88 0.97 23.90
C LEU A 212 -0.40 0.21 23.56
N VAL A 213 -1.21 0.76 22.64
CA VAL A 213 -2.44 0.10 22.18
C VAL A 213 -2.31 -0.22 20.70
N VAL A 214 -2.36 -1.50 20.40
CA VAL A 214 -2.24 -2.06 19.04
C VAL A 214 -3.27 -3.18 18.87
N GLY A 215 -3.73 -3.39 17.62
CA GLY A 215 -4.58 -4.53 17.30
C GLY A 215 -6.09 -4.30 17.47
N ASP A 216 -6.52 -3.15 17.97
CA ASP A 216 -7.95 -2.78 17.93
C ASP A 216 -8.37 -2.59 16.48
N PRO A 217 -9.47 -3.23 16.01
CA PRO A 217 -9.95 -3.09 14.64
C PRO A 217 -10.23 -1.64 14.21
N ILE A 218 -10.62 -0.75 15.13
CA ILE A 218 -10.85 0.67 14.84
C ILE A 218 -9.57 1.41 14.41
N LEU A 219 -8.41 0.92 14.83
CA LEU A 219 -7.10 1.47 14.46
C LEU A 219 -6.65 1.05 13.07
N GLN A 220 -7.32 0.09 12.44
CA GLN A 220 -6.93 -0.39 11.12
C GLN A 220 -7.27 0.63 10.03
N ARG A 221 -6.35 0.79 9.09
CA ARG A 221 -6.46 1.68 7.94
C ARG A 221 -6.45 0.83 6.66
N ILE A 222 -7.60 0.76 6.00
CA ILE A 222 -7.75 0.04 4.73
C ILE A 222 -6.90 0.70 3.65
N MET A 223 -6.10 -0.11 2.95
CA MET A 223 -5.35 0.28 1.77
C MET A 223 -6.07 -0.24 0.53
N VAL A 224 -6.16 0.60 -0.47
CA VAL A 224 -6.77 0.29 -1.75
C VAL A 224 -5.77 0.42 -2.88
N SER A 225 -5.92 -0.42 -3.89
CA SER A 225 -5.27 -0.27 -5.18
C SER A 225 -6.26 0.34 -6.18
N ILE A 226 -5.80 1.30 -6.97
CA ILE A 226 -6.57 2.03 -7.96
C ILE A 226 -5.81 1.97 -9.28
N ILE A 227 -6.37 1.29 -10.27
CA ILE A 227 -5.80 1.24 -11.62
C ILE A 227 -6.04 2.59 -12.27
N VAL A 228 -5.00 3.19 -12.84
CA VAL A 228 -5.11 4.43 -13.62
C VAL A 228 -5.93 4.15 -14.88
N ASN A 229 -6.88 5.03 -15.20
CA ASN A 229 -7.82 4.79 -16.29
C ASN A 229 -7.17 5.06 -17.66
N PRO A 230 -6.93 4.02 -18.49
CA PRO A 230 -6.27 4.18 -19.78
C PRO A 230 -7.11 4.95 -20.81
N LYS A 231 -8.42 5.13 -20.55
CA LYS A 231 -9.30 5.95 -21.41
C LYS A 231 -9.14 7.46 -21.16
N LYS A 232 -8.48 7.83 -20.06
CA LYS A 232 -8.30 9.22 -19.63
C LYS A 232 -6.85 9.66 -19.58
N ILE A 233 -5.94 8.72 -19.34
CA ILE A 233 -4.50 8.98 -19.21
C ILE A 233 -3.76 8.04 -20.16
N GLU A 234 -2.99 8.63 -21.06
CA GLU A 234 -2.23 7.88 -22.06
C GLU A 234 -1.02 7.15 -21.45
N GLY A 235 -0.56 6.10 -22.13
CA GLY A 235 0.63 5.35 -21.73
C GLY A 235 0.48 4.49 -20.48
N VAL A 236 -0.76 4.23 -20.05
CA VAL A 236 -1.09 3.36 -18.91
C VAL A 236 -1.13 1.89 -19.33
N HIS A 237 -0.40 1.04 -18.59
CA HIS A 237 -0.38 -0.41 -18.78
C HIS A 237 -1.48 -1.08 -17.91
N ALA A 238 -2.75 -0.85 -18.26
CA ALA A 238 -3.88 -1.25 -17.42
C ALA A 238 -3.97 -2.77 -17.19
N ASP A 239 -3.63 -3.60 -18.16
CA ASP A 239 -3.63 -5.07 -18.00
C ASP A 239 -2.54 -5.52 -17.02
N ALA A 240 -1.36 -4.90 -17.06
CA ALA A 240 -0.29 -5.17 -16.12
C ALA A 240 -0.67 -4.71 -14.70
N ALA A 241 -1.34 -3.55 -14.58
CA ALA A 241 -1.86 -3.04 -13.32
C ALA A 241 -2.93 -3.97 -12.73
N LYS A 242 -3.84 -4.48 -13.57
CA LYS A 242 -4.85 -5.46 -13.18
C LYS A 242 -4.21 -6.76 -12.68
N ALA A 243 -3.23 -7.29 -13.41
CA ALA A 243 -2.51 -8.50 -12.99
C ALA A 243 -1.83 -8.31 -11.63
N PHE A 244 -1.25 -7.11 -11.36
CA PHE A 244 -0.65 -6.82 -10.07
C PHE A 244 -1.69 -6.69 -8.96
N GLN A 245 -2.83 -6.05 -9.22
CA GLN A 245 -3.95 -5.96 -8.27
C GLN A 245 -4.47 -7.35 -7.90
N GLU A 246 -4.66 -8.24 -8.89
CA GLU A 246 -5.07 -9.62 -8.69
C GLU A 246 -4.03 -10.43 -7.89
N PHE A 247 -2.73 -10.25 -8.19
CA PHE A 247 -1.64 -10.87 -7.42
C PHE A 247 -1.69 -10.49 -5.94
N LEU A 248 -1.95 -9.22 -5.62
CA LEU A 248 -2.00 -8.76 -4.23
C LEU A 248 -3.09 -9.46 -3.41
N ILE A 249 -4.20 -9.85 -4.03
CA ILE A 249 -5.34 -10.50 -3.35
C ILE A 249 -5.32 -12.04 -3.45
N THR A 250 -4.29 -12.63 -4.05
CA THR A 250 -4.17 -14.10 -4.06
C THR A 250 -4.00 -14.63 -2.62
N PRO A 251 -4.53 -15.84 -2.30
CA PRO A 251 -4.38 -16.43 -0.98
C PRO A 251 -2.92 -16.49 -0.51
N ALA A 252 -1.99 -16.82 -1.40
CA ALA A 252 -0.55 -16.89 -1.09
C ALA A 252 0.03 -15.52 -0.70
N THR A 253 -0.29 -14.45 -1.45
CA THR A 253 0.16 -13.08 -1.13
C THR A 253 -0.48 -12.59 0.17
N GLN A 254 -1.78 -12.85 0.36
CA GLN A 254 -2.48 -12.46 1.59
C GLN A 254 -1.93 -13.18 2.83
N ALA A 255 -1.54 -14.45 2.71
CA ALA A 255 -0.87 -15.17 3.78
C ALA A 255 0.49 -14.54 4.13
N ARG A 256 1.27 -14.11 3.12
CA ARG A 256 2.55 -13.39 3.35
C ARG A 256 2.35 -12.05 4.03
N ILE A 257 1.31 -11.30 3.64
CA ILE A 257 0.94 -10.03 4.30
C ILE A 257 0.63 -10.28 5.78
N ARG A 258 -0.15 -11.30 6.10
CA ARG A 258 -0.47 -11.68 7.48
C ARG A 258 0.77 -12.08 8.29
N ALA A 259 1.69 -12.80 7.66
CA ALA A 259 2.90 -13.30 8.30
C ALA A 259 3.99 -12.23 8.45
N PHE A 260 3.88 -11.09 7.75
CA PHE A 260 4.90 -10.05 7.79
C PHE A 260 5.07 -9.48 9.21
N ARG A 261 6.33 -9.33 9.63
CA ARG A 261 6.72 -8.67 10.88
C ARG A 261 7.87 -7.72 10.59
N TYR A 262 7.90 -6.60 11.30
CA TYR A 262 9.07 -5.72 11.30
C TYR A 262 10.16 -6.33 12.20
N PRO A 263 11.46 -6.13 11.89
CA PRO A 263 12.55 -6.69 12.68
C PRO A 263 12.55 -6.28 14.16
N ASP A 264 12.02 -5.09 14.44
CA ASP A 264 11.96 -4.44 15.75
C ASP A 264 10.53 -4.37 16.32
N PHE A 265 9.61 -5.17 15.76
CA PHE A 265 8.21 -5.22 16.18
C PHE A 265 7.60 -6.59 15.86
N ASP A 266 7.43 -7.41 16.87
CA ASP A 266 7.00 -8.80 16.79
C ASP A 266 5.49 -9.00 16.58
N LYS A 267 4.68 -7.95 16.86
CA LYS A 267 3.23 -8.01 16.65
C LYS A 267 2.89 -7.83 15.16
N GLN A 268 1.69 -8.25 14.77
CA GLN A 268 1.18 -8.06 13.41
C GLN A 268 1.04 -6.56 13.10
N ALA A 269 1.54 -6.15 11.92
CA ALA A 269 1.51 -4.76 11.48
C ALA A 269 0.70 -4.55 10.19
N TRP A 270 0.39 -5.65 9.49
CA TRP A 270 -0.36 -5.66 8.24
C TRP A 270 -1.41 -6.76 8.26
N TRP A 271 -2.58 -6.47 7.73
CA TRP A 271 -3.71 -7.39 7.67
C TRP A 271 -4.08 -7.67 6.21
N PRO A 272 -4.51 -8.88 5.88
CA PRO A 272 -5.11 -9.20 4.59
C PRO A 272 -6.27 -8.28 4.25
N ALA A 273 -6.57 -8.11 2.97
CA ALA A 273 -7.65 -7.27 2.48
C ALA A 273 -9.01 -7.87 2.83
N GLY A 274 -9.71 -7.21 3.73
CA GLY A 274 -11.07 -7.54 4.06
C GLY A 274 -11.25 -8.93 4.71
N ARG A 275 -12.34 -9.10 5.42
CA ARG A 275 -12.67 -10.36 6.10
C ARG A 275 -13.06 -11.49 5.15
N HIS A 276 -13.49 -11.14 3.93
CA HIS A 276 -13.87 -12.14 2.92
C HIS A 276 -12.69 -12.73 2.17
N ASN A 277 -11.50 -12.13 2.30
CA ASN A 277 -10.26 -12.65 1.74
C ASN A 277 -9.47 -13.46 2.77
N SER A 278 -9.79 -13.35 4.05
CA SER A 278 -9.43 -14.40 4.98
C SER A 278 -10.23 -15.62 4.57
N ALA A 279 -9.58 -16.72 4.21
CA ALA A 279 -10.26 -17.99 4.14
C ALA A 279 -11.24 -18.07 5.30
N ARG A 280 -12.46 -18.48 5.03
CA ARG A 280 -13.44 -18.78 6.08
C ARG A 280 -12.80 -19.86 6.95
N GLU A 281 -12.07 -19.42 7.94
CA GLU A 281 -11.59 -20.23 9.03
C GLU A 281 -12.66 -20.23 10.11
#